data_4bf9edeb4c6644c3a07f7758bb6a6886
#
_entry.id   4bf9edeb4c6644c3a07f7758bb6a6886
#
_cell.length_a   1.000
_cell.length_b   1.000
_cell.length_c   1.000
_cell.angle_alpha   90.00
_cell.angle_beta   90.00
_cell.angle_gamma   90.00
#
_symmetry.space_group_name_H-M   'P 1'
#
loop_
_entity.id
_entity.type
_entity.pdbx_description
1 polymer ?
#
loop_
_entity_poly.entity_id
_entity_poly.type
_entity_poly.pdbx_seq_one_letter_code
_entity_poly.pdbx_strand_id
1 'polypeptide(L)'
;MSKKVLIIGFVWPEPKSSAAGSRMLQLIEMFQQADYDITFATTCSKTDNAYDLESINIKVESIKLNDSRFDTFIKKLNPNIVLFDRFMTEEQFGWRVAEQCPDALRILDTEDLHFLRKGRQQALKDQALFNISYLQNDFAKREIASILRSDLSLIISQVEQDILITQFNISPNLLYYLPFMLDPVSIEDQKQVPNFKQRQHFVTIGNFLHQPNEDAVNYLKTDIWPLIRKELPKAEMHVYGA
;
A
#
# COMPACT_ATOMS: atom_id res chain seq x y z
N MET A 1 -12.87 -26.33 11.33
CA MET A 1 -12.86 -25.78 9.94
C MET A 1 -11.64 -24.88 9.84
N SER A 2 -10.88 -24.93 8.72
CA SER A 2 -9.77 -24.01 8.52
C SER A 2 -10.29 -22.59 8.38
N LYS A 3 -9.57 -21.61 8.96
CA LYS A 3 -9.88 -20.19 8.80
C LYS A 3 -9.45 -19.78 7.38
N LYS A 4 -10.28 -19.02 6.70
CA LYS A 4 -10.03 -18.61 5.32
C LYS A 4 -9.95 -17.10 5.20
N VAL A 5 -8.97 -16.61 4.46
CA VAL A 5 -8.90 -15.21 4.06
C VAL A 5 -8.89 -15.10 2.52
N LEU A 6 -9.72 -14.20 2.00
CA LEU A 6 -9.67 -13.75 0.62
C LEU A 6 -8.99 -12.38 0.58
N ILE A 7 -7.94 -12.24 -0.20
CA ILE A 7 -7.31 -10.97 -0.51
C ILE A 7 -7.73 -10.57 -1.92
N ILE A 8 -8.34 -9.40 -2.06
CA ILE A 8 -8.70 -8.84 -3.37
C ILE A 8 -7.65 -7.78 -3.72
N GLY A 9 -6.66 -8.17 -4.51
CA GLY A 9 -5.55 -7.32 -4.91
C GLY A 9 -5.92 -6.36 -6.05
N PHE A 10 -5.57 -5.10 -5.90
CA PHE A 10 -5.69 -4.12 -6.99
C PHE A 10 -4.72 -4.42 -8.13
N VAL A 11 -3.50 -4.86 -7.76
CA VAL A 11 -2.46 -5.34 -8.67
C VAL A 11 -1.80 -6.58 -8.08
N TRP A 12 -0.98 -7.28 -8.86
CA TRP A 12 -0.12 -8.34 -8.34
C TRP A 12 0.93 -7.76 -7.38
N PRO A 13 1.29 -8.49 -6.29
CA PRO A 13 2.42 -8.10 -5.45
C PRO A 13 3.73 -8.13 -6.24
N GLU A 14 4.42 -7.01 -6.28
CA GLU A 14 5.73 -6.85 -6.94
C GLU A 14 6.76 -6.30 -5.94
N PRO A 15 7.29 -7.12 -5.03
CA PRO A 15 8.16 -6.65 -3.94
C PRO A 15 9.49 -6.06 -4.42
N LYS A 16 9.92 -6.42 -5.64
CA LYS A 16 11.16 -5.91 -6.24
C LYS A 16 10.99 -4.53 -6.89
N SER A 17 9.75 -4.12 -7.16
CA SER A 17 9.46 -2.86 -7.87
C SER A 17 8.64 -1.87 -7.04
N SER A 18 7.94 -2.31 -5.98
CA SER A 18 7.06 -1.43 -5.20
C SER A 18 7.03 -1.77 -3.71
N ALA A 19 6.93 -0.73 -2.88
CA ALA A 19 6.70 -0.87 -1.45
C ALA A 19 5.36 -1.56 -1.15
N ALA A 20 4.32 -1.26 -1.94
CA ALA A 20 3.01 -1.91 -1.86
C ALA A 20 3.09 -3.43 -2.06
N GLY A 21 3.90 -3.89 -3.03
CA GLY A 21 4.15 -5.32 -3.24
C GLY A 21 4.82 -5.98 -2.04
N SER A 22 5.79 -5.33 -1.41
CA SER A 22 6.43 -5.82 -0.19
C SER A 22 5.44 -5.87 0.99
N ARG A 23 4.62 -4.82 1.16
CA ARG A 23 3.58 -4.79 2.20
C ARG A 23 2.55 -5.91 2.03
N MET A 24 2.08 -6.13 0.80
CA MET A 24 1.13 -7.22 0.54
C MET A 24 1.71 -8.59 0.91
N LEU A 25 2.99 -8.85 0.64
CA LEU A 25 3.64 -10.10 1.08
C LEU A 25 3.74 -10.19 2.60
N GLN A 26 4.02 -9.10 3.30
CA GLN A 26 4.02 -9.07 4.76
C GLN A 26 2.64 -9.40 5.35
N LEU A 27 1.56 -8.87 4.76
CA LEU A 27 0.19 -9.21 5.16
C LEU A 27 -0.15 -10.67 4.88
N ILE A 28 0.26 -11.22 3.74
CA ILE A 28 0.11 -12.64 3.41
C ILE A 28 0.84 -13.50 4.45
N GLU A 29 2.10 -13.18 4.74
CA GLU A 29 2.90 -13.91 5.73
C GLU A 29 2.26 -13.88 7.11
N MET A 30 1.75 -12.73 7.56
CA MET A 30 1.03 -12.60 8.82
C MET A 30 -0.19 -13.54 8.88
N PHE A 31 -0.97 -13.64 7.81
CA PHE A 31 -2.10 -14.57 7.75
C PHE A 31 -1.67 -16.04 7.68
N GLN A 32 -0.55 -16.35 7.00
CA GLN A 32 0.02 -17.70 7.01
C GLN A 32 0.48 -18.12 8.41
N GLN A 33 1.16 -17.21 9.15
CA GLN A 33 1.59 -17.45 10.52
C GLN A 33 0.41 -17.64 11.49
N ALA A 34 -0.76 -17.11 11.15
CA ALA A 34 -2.01 -17.28 11.89
C ALA A 34 -2.87 -18.48 11.42
N ASP A 35 -2.29 -19.38 10.61
CA ASP A 35 -2.91 -20.61 10.08
C ASP A 35 -4.18 -20.35 9.23
N TYR A 36 -4.19 -19.28 8.42
CA TYR A 36 -5.25 -19.03 7.45
C TYR A 36 -4.97 -19.71 6.10
N ASP A 37 -6.01 -20.32 5.53
CA ASP A 37 -6.05 -20.68 4.11
C ASP A 37 -6.24 -19.41 3.28
N ILE A 38 -5.23 -19.02 2.49
CA ILE A 38 -5.23 -17.77 1.74
C ILE A 38 -5.61 -18.00 0.28
N THR A 39 -6.52 -17.17 -0.21
CA THR A 39 -6.82 -17.03 -1.63
C THR A 39 -6.57 -15.58 -2.03
N PHE A 40 -5.73 -15.36 -3.04
CA PHE A 40 -5.50 -14.06 -3.65
C PHE A 40 -6.31 -13.96 -4.95
N ALA A 41 -7.13 -12.95 -5.08
CA ALA A 41 -7.96 -12.71 -6.26
C ALA A 41 -7.66 -11.33 -6.85
N THR A 42 -7.56 -11.23 -8.17
CA THR A 42 -7.31 -9.94 -8.83
C THR A 42 -7.95 -9.90 -10.22
N THR A 43 -8.22 -8.69 -10.69
CA THR A 43 -8.67 -8.42 -12.07
C THR A 43 -7.50 -8.22 -13.04
N CYS A 44 -6.28 -8.04 -12.51
CA CYS A 44 -5.10 -7.70 -13.31
C CYS A 44 -4.41 -8.96 -13.87
N SER A 45 -3.85 -8.82 -15.05
CA SER A 45 -2.94 -9.83 -15.61
C SER A 45 -1.63 -9.90 -14.82
N LYS A 46 -1.04 -11.08 -14.73
CA LYS A 46 0.27 -11.29 -14.10
C LYS A 46 1.34 -10.59 -14.96
N THR A 47 2.25 -9.86 -14.32
CA THR A 47 3.42 -9.22 -14.96
C THR A 47 4.67 -10.08 -14.76
N ASP A 48 5.75 -9.77 -15.47
CA ASP A 48 7.04 -10.47 -15.30
C ASP A 48 7.68 -10.21 -13.92
N ASN A 49 7.30 -9.11 -13.25
CA ASN A 49 7.78 -8.75 -11.91
C ASN A 49 6.88 -9.28 -10.78
N ALA A 50 5.73 -9.87 -11.13
CA ALA A 50 4.78 -10.39 -10.17
C ALA A 50 5.40 -11.53 -9.34
N TYR A 51 5.22 -11.45 -8.03
CA TYR A 51 5.65 -12.52 -7.13
C TYR A 51 4.89 -13.82 -7.41
N ASP A 52 5.57 -14.93 -7.37
CA ASP A 52 4.96 -16.25 -7.54
C ASP A 52 4.28 -16.70 -6.23
N LEU A 53 3.02 -16.28 -6.06
CA LEU A 53 2.22 -16.57 -4.88
C LEU A 53 1.94 -18.10 -4.72
N GLU A 54 1.87 -18.83 -5.82
CA GLU A 54 1.63 -20.28 -5.78
C GLU A 54 2.82 -21.03 -5.18
N SER A 55 4.06 -20.49 -5.36
CA SER A 55 5.27 -21.06 -4.76
C SER A 55 5.27 -21.04 -3.23
N ILE A 56 4.45 -20.17 -2.63
CA ILE A 56 4.25 -20.07 -1.17
C ILE A 56 2.87 -20.60 -0.73
N ASN A 57 2.28 -21.50 -1.53
CA ASN A 57 0.99 -22.16 -1.27
C ASN A 57 -0.23 -21.24 -1.21
N ILE A 58 -0.21 -20.09 -1.87
CA ILE A 58 -1.37 -19.21 -2.00
C ILE A 58 -2.18 -19.60 -3.24
N LYS A 59 -3.48 -19.82 -3.06
CA LYS A 59 -4.40 -20.03 -4.17
C LYS A 59 -4.62 -18.72 -4.90
N VAL A 60 -4.58 -18.76 -6.23
CA VAL A 60 -4.78 -17.58 -7.06
C VAL A 60 -6.05 -17.72 -7.89
N GLU A 61 -6.85 -16.66 -7.95
CA GLU A 61 -8.09 -16.62 -8.70
C GLU A 61 -8.17 -15.36 -9.57
N SER A 62 -8.50 -15.53 -10.84
CA SER A 62 -8.75 -14.40 -11.75
C SER A 62 -10.23 -14.02 -11.68
N ILE A 63 -10.50 -12.82 -11.21
CA ILE A 63 -11.86 -12.26 -11.08
C ILE A 63 -12.10 -11.17 -12.11
N LYS A 64 -13.36 -10.86 -12.38
CA LYS A 64 -13.75 -9.81 -13.33
C LYS A 64 -14.72 -8.83 -12.70
N LEU A 65 -14.60 -7.57 -13.12
CA LEU A 65 -15.56 -6.53 -12.74
C LEU A 65 -16.94 -6.85 -13.33
N ASN A 66 -17.98 -6.55 -12.55
CA ASN A 66 -19.38 -6.70 -12.97
C ASN A 66 -19.76 -8.10 -13.48
N ASP A 67 -19.10 -9.13 -12.95
CA ASP A 67 -19.31 -10.54 -13.33
C ASP A 67 -19.93 -11.29 -12.15
N SER A 68 -21.12 -11.88 -12.35
CA SER A 68 -21.85 -12.65 -11.33
C SER A 68 -21.14 -13.96 -10.92
N ARG A 69 -20.15 -14.41 -11.69
CA ARG A 69 -19.31 -15.55 -11.28
C ARG A 69 -18.52 -15.27 -10.01
N PHE A 70 -18.22 -14.00 -9.72
CA PHE A 70 -17.62 -13.61 -8.46
C PHE A 70 -18.53 -13.96 -7.27
N ASP A 71 -19.84 -13.76 -7.39
CA ASP A 71 -20.81 -14.08 -6.32
C ASP A 71 -20.81 -15.58 -6.02
N THR A 72 -20.80 -16.41 -7.06
CA THR A 72 -20.70 -17.86 -6.93
C THR A 72 -19.37 -18.30 -6.31
N PHE A 73 -18.27 -17.68 -6.73
CA PHE A 73 -16.94 -17.94 -6.22
C PHE A 73 -16.84 -17.63 -4.72
N ILE A 74 -17.22 -16.41 -4.32
CA ILE A 74 -17.05 -15.99 -2.92
C ILE A 74 -17.99 -16.75 -1.98
N LYS A 75 -19.22 -17.05 -2.43
CA LYS A 75 -20.16 -17.89 -1.67
C LYS A 75 -19.62 -19.30 -1.43
N LYS A 76 -18.99 -19.91 -2.46
CA LYS A 76 -18.34 -21.23 -2.34
C LYS A 76 -17.11 -21.18 -1.45
N LEU A 77 -16.29 -20.12 -1.56
CA LEU A 77 -15.10 -19.92 -0.74
C LEU A 77 -15.47 -19.74 0.73
N ASN A 78 -16.51 -18.94 1.00
CA ASN A 78 -17.02 -18.59 2.33
C ASN A 78 -15.90 -18.17 3.28
N PRO A 79 -15.20 -17.04 3.00
CA PRO A 79 -14.06 -16.59 3.79
C PRO A 79 -14.50 -16.03 5.14
N ASN A 80 -13.65 -16.15 6.16
CA ASN A 80 -13.83 -15.48 7.45
C ASN A 80 -13.43 -14.01 7.39
N ILE A 81 -12.45 -13.69 6.54
CA ILE A 81 -11.91 -12.34 6.34
C ILE A 81 -11.82 -12.07 4.84
N VAL A 82 -12.18 -10.85 4.43
CA VAL A 82 -11.88 -10.32 3.11
C VAL A 82 -11.04 -9.05 3.28
N LEU A 83 -9.82 -9.09 2.73
CA LEU A 83 -8.91 -7.95 2.70
C LEU A 83 -8.97 -7.30 1.31
N PHE A 84 -9.29 -6.01 1.28
CA PHE A 84 -9.32 -5.19 0.08
C PHE A 84 -8.02 -4.39 -0.02
N ASP A 85 -7.26 -4.59 -1.10
CA ASP A 85 -6.08 -3.80 -1.42
C ASP A 85 -6.53 -2.48 -2.04
N ARG A 86 -6.51 -1.40 -1.26
CA ARG A 86 -6.96 -0.05 -1.60
C ARG A 86 -8.49 0.08 -1.76
N PHE A 87 -8.95 1.32 -1.61
CA PHE A 87 -10.38 1.64 -1.67
C PHE A 87 -11.05 1.23 -2.99
N MET A 88 -10.32 1.21 -4.11
CA MET A 88 -10.88 0.83 -5.40
C MET A 88 -11.38 -0.62 -5.43
N THR A 89 -10.70 -1.55 -4.78
CA THR A 89 -11.16 -2.95 -4.74
C THR A 89 -12.37 -3.12 -3.82
N GLU A 90 -12.41 -2.37 -2.71
CA GLU A 90 -13.60 -2.34 -1.84
C GLU A 90 -14.81 -1.78 -2.59
N GLU A 91 -14.65 -0.65 -3.27
CA GLU A 91 -15.71 -0.02 -4.06
C GLU A 91 -16.26 -0.96 -5.15
N GLN A 92 -15.40 -1.77 -5.77
CA GLN A 92 -15.77 -2.68 -6.85
C GLN A 92 -16.42 -3.98 -6.35
N PHE A 93 -15.97 -4.52 -5.23
CA PHE A 93 -16.34 -5.85 -4.76
C PHE A 93 -16.98 -5.88 -3.38
N GLY A 94 -16.81 -4.84 -2.54
CA GLY A 94 -17.23 -4.84 -1.15
C GLY A 94 -18.71 -5.08 -0.96
N TRP A 95 -19.58 -4.49 -1.80
CA TRP A 95 -21.02 -4.69 -1.75
C TRP A 95 -21.43 -6.15 -2.04
N ARG A 96 -20.72 -6.82 -2.99
CA ARG A 96 -20.96 -8.24 -3.30
C ARG A 96 -20.51 -9.14 -2.14
N VAL A 97 -19.38 -8.79 -1.49
CA VAL A 97 -18.92 -9.48 -0.29
C VAL A 97 -19.96 -9.35 0.83
N ALA A 98 -20.47 -8.15 1.08
CA ALA A 98 -21.46 -7.90 2.10
C ALA A 98 -22.77 -8.67 1.85
N GLU A 99 -23.17 -8.85 0.59
CA GLU A 99 -24.38 -9.58 0.20
C GLU A 99 -24.20 -11.10 0.28
N GLN A 100 -23.07 -11.63 -0.21
CA GLN A 100 -22.85 -13.08 -0.34
C GLN A 100 -22.22 -13.72 0.89
N CYS A 101 -21.46 -12.97 1.69
CA CYS A 101 -20.74 -13.41 2.89
C CYS A 101 -20.90 -12.37 4.01
N PRO A 102 -22.12 -12.15 4.54
CA PRO A 102 -22.40 -11.08 5.51
C PRO A 102 -21.60 -11.23 6.82
N ASP A 103 -21.21 -12.45 7.16
CA ASP A 103 -20.44 -12.74 8.39
C ASP A 103 -18.91 -12.58 8.20
N ALA A 104 -18.44 -12.31 6.99
CA ALA A 104 -17.02 -12.10 6.72
C ALA A 104 -16.57 -10.72 7.23
N LEU A 105 -15.48 -10.69 8.00
CA LEU A 105 -14.84 -9.44 8.40
C LEU A 105 -14.20 -8.76 7.16
N ARG A 106 -14.61 -7.54 6.89
CA ARG A 106 -14.13 -6.73 5.75
C ARG A 106 -13.04 -5.78 6.22
N ILE A 107 -11.84 -6.03 5.78
CA ILE A 107 -10.66 -5.22 6.11
C ILE A 107 -10.22 -4.46 4.87
N LEU A 108 -10.00 -3.16 5.00
CA LEU A 108 -9.42 -2.31 3.96
C LEU A 108 -7.95 -2.05 4.28
N ASP A 109 -7.03 -2.43 3.41
CA ASP A 109 -5.65 -1.91 3.44
C ASP A 109 -5.59 -0.67 2.55
N THR A 110 -5.43 0.50 3.16
CA THR A 110 -5.45 1.77 2.42
C THR A 110 -4.20 1.97 1.58
N GLU A 111 -3.10 1.29 1.92
CA GLU A 111 -1.76 1.56 1.44
C GLU A 111 -1.30 2.97 1.88
N ASP A 112 -1.58 4.00 1.08
CA ASP A 112 -1.52 5.42 1.44
C ASP A 112 -2.89 6.08 1.23
N LEU A 113 -3.12 7.25 1.80
CA LEU A 113 -4.32 8.03 1.52
C LEU A 113 -4.24 8.68 0.13
N HIS A 114 -4.91 8.09 -0.83
CA HIS A 114 -4.91 8.55 -2.21
C HIS A 114 -5.41 9.98 -2.35
N PHE A 115 -6.43 10.38 -1.59
CA PHE A 115 -6.94 11.75 -1.61
C PHE A 115 -5.89 12.76 -1.10
N LEU A 116 -5.07 12.38 -0.12
CA LEU A 116 -3.98 13.23 0.40
C LEU A 116 -2.90 13.42 -0.67
N ARG A 117 -2.49 12.32 -1.31
CA ARG A 117 -1.51 12.36 -2.42
C ARG A 117 -2.02 13.21 -3.58
N LYS A 118 -3.31 13.05 -3.95
CA LYS A 118 -3.94 13.85 -5.02
C LYS A 118 -4.09 15.31 -4.64
N GLY A 119 -4.43 15.62 -3.40
CA GLY A 119 -4.49 16.98 -2.89
C GLY A 119 -3.12 17.68 -2.94
N ARG A 120 -2.06 17.00 -2.51
CA ARG A 120 -0.68 17.50 -2.59
C ARG A 120 -0.25 17.74 -4.04
N GLN A 121 -0.57 16.81 -4.94
CA GLN A 121 -0.31 16.97 -6.37
C GLN A 121 -1.04 18.18 -6.97
N GLN A 122 -2.28 18.41 -6.55
CA GLN A 122 -3.06 19.57 -7.04
C GLN A 122 -2.48 20.88 -6.53
N ALA A 123 -2.13 20.98 -5.25
CA ALA A 123 -1.49 22.17 -4.68
C ALA A 123 -0.19 22.54 -5.44
N LEU A 124 0.62 21.53 -5.79
CA LEU A 124 1.84 21.73 -6.58
C LEU A 124 1.52 22.28 -7.99
N LYS A 125 0.50 21.74 -8.67
CA LYS A 125 0.05 22.23 -9.99
C LYS A 125 -0.47 23.67 -9.92
N ASP A 126 -1.14 24.01 -8.83
CA ASP A 126 -1.67 25.35 -8.59
C ASP A 126 -0.58 26.33 -8.13
N GLN A 127 0.67 25.87 -7.98
CA GLN A 127 1.80 26.64 -7.43
C GLN A 127 1.46 27.25 -6.05
N ALA A 128 0.68 26.55 -5.24
CA ALA A 128 0.19 26.98 -3.95
C ALA A 128 0.74 26.10 -2.82
N LEU A 129 0.78 26.66 -1.62
CA LEU A 129 1.06 25.87 -0.42
C LEU A 129 -0.10 24.92 -0.15
N PHE A 130 0.23 23.65 0.12
CA PHE A 130 -0.77 22.67 0.51
C PHE A 130 -1.48 23.10 1.80
N ASN A 131 -2.80 23.01 1.78
CA ASN A 131 -3.65 23.27 2.95
C ASN A 131 -4.84 22.30 2.96
N ILE A 132 -5.67 22.39 4.02
CA ILE A 132 -6.77 21.46 4.29
C ILE A 132 -7.84 21.41 3.20
N SER A 133 -8.04 22.50 2.43
CA SER A 133 -9.05 22.53 1.36
C SER A 133 -8.73 21.54 0.24
N TYR A 134 -7.45 21.22 0.02
CA TYR A 134 -7.01 20.22 -0.97
C TYR A 134 -7.36 18.77 -0.59
N LEU A 135 -7.73 18.52 0.67
CA LEU A 135 -8.21 17.21 1.10
C LEU A 135 -9.64 16.93 0.60
N GLN A 136 -10.43 17.98 0.29
CA GLN A 136 -11.81 17.86 -0.17
C GLN A 136 -11.89 17.65 -1.67
N ASN A 137 -11.51 16.47 -2.13
CA ASN A 137 -11.54 16.08 -3.54
C ASN A 137 -12.37 14.81 -3.75
N ASP A 138 -12.61 14.44 -5.00
CA ASP A 138 -13.45 13.27 -5.32
C ASP A 138 -12.84 11.95 -4.84
N PHE A 139 -11.51 11.85 -4.76
CA PHE A 139 -10.86 10.70 -4.15
C PHE A 139 -11.21 10.57 -2.66
N ALA A 140 -11.28 11.70 -1.92
CA ALA A 140 -11.65 11.67 -0.51
C ALA A 140 -13.06 11.10 -0.30
N LYS A 141 -14.03 11.51 -1.12
CA LYS A 141 -15.41 11.00 -1.02
C LYS A 141 -15.45 9.47 -1.16
N ARG A 142 -14.72 8.93 -2.11
CA ARG A 142 -14.69 7.50 -2.41
C ARG A 142 -13.93 6.72 -1.35
N GLU A 143 -12.74 7.18 -0.97
CA GLU A 143 -11.87 6.51 -0.01
C GLU A 143 -12.48 6.52 1.40
N ILE A 144 -13.02 7.66 1.85
CA ILE A 144 -13.77 7.75 3.11
C ILE A 144 -14.99 6.85 3.11
N ALA A 145 -15.73 6.79 2.01
CA ALA A 145 -16.88 5.88 1.89
C ALA A 145 -16.44 4.41 2.01
N SER A 146 -15.30 4.02 1.44
CA SER A 146 -14.76 2.67 1.57
C SER A 146 -14.33 2.33 3.01
N ILE A 147 -13.68 3.28 3.70
CA ILE A 147 -13.34 3.16 5.13
C ILE A 147 -14.62 2.91 5.95
N LEU A 148 -15.67 3.70 5.70
CA LEU A 148 -16.94 3.59 6.45
C LEU A 148 -17.74 2.32 6.15
N ARG A 149 -17.52 1.67 5.00
CA ARG A 149 -18.13 0.38 4.65
C ARG A 149 -17.33 -0.83 5.14
N SER A 150 -16.08 -0.63 5.53
CA SER A 150 -15.22 -1.67 6.07
C SER A 150 -15.36 -1.78 7.59
N ASP A 151 -15.15 -2.97 8.13
CA ASP A 151 -15.20 -3.20 9.57
C ASP A 151 -13.90 -2.74 10.25
N LEU A 152 -12.79 -2.73 9.50
CA LEU A 152 -11.48 -2.23 9.93
C LEU A 152 -10.69 -1.71 8.73
N SER A 153 -9.94 -0.63 8.92
CA SER A 153 -8.99 -0.11 7.91
C SER A 153 -7.58 -0.08 8.47
N LEU A 154 -6.62 -0.64 7.72
CA LEU A 154 -5.21 -0.66 8.07
C LEU A 154 -4.55 0.61 7.54
N ILE A 155 -3.91 1.36 8.43
CA ILE A 155 -3.28 2.65 8.12
C ILE A 155 -1.79 2.55 8.39
N ILE A 156 -0.94 2.88 7.41
CA ILE A 156 0.52 2.76 7.53
C ILE A 156 1.19 3.95 8.21
N SER A 157 0.50 5.08 8.30
CA SER A 157 1.05 6.35 8.75
C SER A 157 0.22 6.94 9.89
N GLN A 158 0.87 7.25 11.01
CA GLN A 158 0.24 7.96 12.13
C GLN A 158 -0.36 9.30 11.68
N VAL A 159 0.35 10.04 10.82
CA VAL A 159 -0.12 11.33 10.29
C VAL A 159 -1.39 11.15 9.45
N GLU A 160 -1.48 10.08 8.68
CA GLU A 160 -2.68 9.78 7.90
C GLU A 160 -3.86 9.38 8.79
N GLN A 161 -3.59 8.60 9.83
CA GLN A 161 -4.60 8.27 10.84
C GLN A 161 -5.13 9.53 11.54
N ASP A 162 -4.25 10.46 11.92
CA ASP A 162 -4.63 11.74 12.54
C ASP A 162 -5.49 12.60 11.59
N ILE A 163 -5.17 12.62 10.28
CA ILE A 163 -5.98 13.30 9.27
C ILE A 163 -7.38 12.69 9.19
N LEU A 164 -7.51 11.37 9.15
CA LEU A 164 -8.81 10.69 9.10
C LEU A 164 -9.66 11.02 10.33
N ILE A 165 -9.07 11.02 11.50
CA ILE A 165 -9.77 11.32 12.77
C ILE A 165 -10.15 12.80 12.84
N THR A 166 -9.19 13.71 12.59
CA THR A 166 -9.38 15.14 12.88
C THR A 166 -10.09 15.91 11.76
N GLN A 167 -9.90 15.50 10.49
CA GLN A 167 -10.47 16.22 9.34
C GLN A 167 -11.75 15.58 8.80
N PHE A 168 -11.90 14.26 8.98
CA PHE A 168 -13.04 13.52 8.46
C PHE A 168 -13.92 12.88 9.55
N ASN A 169 -13.59 13.09 10.83
CA ASN A 169 -14.33 12.53 11.96
C ASN A 169 -14.49 10.99 11.91
N ILE A 170 -13.51 10.29 11.34
CA ILE A 170 -13.55 8.83 11.32
C ILE A 170 -13.31 8.31 12.74
N SER A 171 -14.18 7.37 13.16
CA SER A 171 -14.01 6.73 14.47
C SER A 171 -12.67 6.00 14.57
N PRO A 172 -11.87 6.22 15.63
CA PRO A 172 -10.63 5.47 15.84
C PRO A 172 -10.83 3.95 15.86
N ASN A 173 -12.03 3.47 16.22
CA ASN A 173 -12.34 2.04 16.23
C ASN A 173 -12.39 1.39 14.85
N LEU A 174 -12.49 2.18 13.78
CA LEU A 174 -12.43 1.71 12.39
C LEU A 174 -11.01 1.72 11.83
N LEU A 175 -10.04 2.23 12.58
CA LEU A 175 -8.67 2.45 12.11
C LEU A 175 -7.69 1.66 12.95
N TYR A 176 -6.80 0.93 12.29
CA TYR A 176 -5.71 0.22 12.94
C TYR A 176 -4.38 0.65 12.34
N TYR A 177 -3.52 1.25 13.16
CA TYR A 177 -2.17 1.61 12.73
C TYR A 177 -1.33 0.35 12.56
N LEU A 178 -1.01 0.01 11.32
CA LEU A 178 -0.17 -1.12 10.97
C LEU A 178 0.92 -0.65 9.99
N PRO A 179 2.09 -0.25 10.47
CA PRO A 179 3.22 0.13 9.61
C PRO A 179 3.78 -1.10 8.86
N PHE A 180 4.82 -0.89 8.05
CA PHE A 180 5.55 -2.00 7.47
C PHE A 180 6.12 -2.91 8.56
N MET A 181 5.92 -4.22 8.40
CA MET A 181 6.39 -5.27 9.31
C MET A 181 7.77 -5.77 8.83
N LEU A 182 8.79 -4.95 9.06
CA LEU A 182 10.16 -5.26 8.64
C LEU A 182 10.84 -6.19 9.64
N ASP A 183 11.60 -7.16 9.13
CA ASP A 183 12.45 -8.00 9.96
C ASP A 183 13.51 -7.17 10.67
N PRO A 184 13.87 -7.51 11.92
CA PRO A 184 15.00 -6.90 12.59
C PRO A 184 16.29 -7.15 11.82
N VAL A 185 17.13 -6.11 11.68
CA VAL A 185 18.47 -6.28 11.08
C VAL A 185 19.29 -7.22 11.96
N SER A 186 19.86 -8.28 11.37
CA SER A 186 20.65 -9.25 12.10
C SER A 186 21.88 -8.63 12.76
N ILE A 187 22.38 -9.23 13.84
CA ILE A 187 23.60 -8.75 14.52
C ILE A 187 24.81 -8.83 13.58
N GLU A 188 24.83 -9.84 12.72
CA GLU A 188 25.87 -10.04 11.70
C GLU A 188 25.83 -8.90 10.67
N ASP A 189 24.65 -8.57 10.15
CA ASP A 189 24.50 -7.48 9.18
C ASP A 189 24.83 -6.12 9.83
N GLN A 190 24.40 -5.91 11.09
CA GLN A 190 24.74 -4.68 11.83
C GLN A 190 26.26 -4.47 11.94
N LYS A 191 27.03 -5.54 12.15
CA LYS A 191 28.50 -5.48 12.23
C LYS A 191 29.15 -5.13 10.88
N GLN A 192 28.49 -5.46 9.76
CA GLN A 192 29.00 -5.17 8.40
C GLN A 192 28.65 -3.74 7.94
N VAL A 193 27.67 -3.09 8.58
CA VAL A 193 27.30 -1.72 8.21
C VAL A 193 28.43 -0.74 8.56
N PRO A 194 28.94 0.05 7.59
CA PRO A 194 29.94 1.05 7.84
C PRO A 194 29.50 2.04 8.91
N ASN A 195 30.39 2.39 9.84
CA ASN A 195 30.07 3.42 10.83
C ASN A 195 29.99 4.81 10.18
N PHE A 196 29.50 5.81 10.91
CA PHE A 196 29.28 7.16 10.38
C PHE A 196 30.51 7.77 9.70
N LYS A 197 31.71 7.58 10.25
CA LYS A 197 32.96 8.14 9.70
C LYS A 197 33.41 7.49 8.37
N GLN A 198 32.90 6.28 8.11
CA GLN A 198 33.21 5.51 6.89
C GLN A 198 32.21 5.78 5.76
N ARG A 199 31.06 6.42 6.07
CA ARG A 199 30.03 6.76 5.08
C ARG A 199 30.41 8.07 4.40
N GLN A 200 30.44 8.07 3.07
CA GLN A 200 30.91 9.23 2.30
C GLN A 200 29.93 9.72 1.25
N HIS A 201 28.93 8.90 0.90
CA HIS A 201 28.04 9.14 -0.21
C HIS A 201 26.57 9.12 0.23
N PHE A 202 25.71 9.62 -0.65
CA PHE A 202 24.26 9.65 -0.46
C PHE A 202 23.62 8.64 -1.40
N VAL A 203 22.46 8.11 -1.00
CA VAL A 203 21.69 7.18 -1.81
C VAL A 203 20.22 7.61 -1.81
N THR A 204 19.58 7.49 -2.96
CA THR A 204 18.14 7.55 -3.11
C THR A 204 17.65 6.34 -3.90
N ILE A 205 16.48 5.83 -3.54
CA ILE A 205 15.88 4.63 -4.15
C ILE A 205 14.43 4.96 -4.50
N GLY A 206 13.99 4.55 -5.68
CA GLY A 206 12.58 4.72 -6.06
C GLY A 206 12.21 3.98 -7.33
N ASN A 207 10.92 3.69 -7.49
CA ASN A 207 10.37 3.29 -8.79
C ASN A 207 10.06 4.56 -9.60
N PHE A 208 10.80 4.81 -10.67
CA PHE A 208 10.69 6.04 -11.48
C PHE A 208 9.55 6.00 -12.51
N LEU A 209 8.85 4.90 -12.63
CA LEU A 209 7.54 4.87 -13.30
C LEU A 209 6.45 5.56 -12.44
N HIS A 210 6.74 5.79 -11.15
CA HIS A 210 5.87 6.53 -10.26
C HIS A 210 6.25 8.01 -10.25
N GLN A 211 5.42 8.87 -10.82
CA GLN A 211 5.66 10.30 -11.03
C GLN A 211 6.25 11.05 -9.80
N PRO A 212 5.78 10.86 -8.55
CA PRO A 212 6.37 11.53 -7.40
C PRO A 212 7.84 11.19 -7.17
N ASN A 213 8.29 9.98 -7.50
CA ASN A 213 9.70 9.59 -7.36
C ASN A 213 10.56 10.23 -8.45
N GLU A 214 10.06 10.32 -9.68
CA GLU A 214 10.71 11.03 -10.77
C GLU A 214 10.87 12.52 -10.42
N ASP A 215 9.79 13.18 -9.97
CA ASP A 215 9.79 14.57 -9.54
C ASP A 215 10.78 14.81 -8.38
N ALA A 216 10.82 13.90 -7.41
CA ALA A 216 11.74 13.98 -6.26
C ALA A 216 13.21 13.91 -6.71
N VAL A 217 13.56 13.02 -7.64
CA VAL A 217 14.93 12.91 -8.15
C VAL A 217 15.31 14.14 -9.00
N ASN A 218 14.40 14.64 -9.81
CA ASN A 218 14.62 15.86 -10.58
C ASN A 218 14.88 17.05 -9.63
N TYR A 219 14.03 17.25 -8.62
CA TYR A 219 14.22 18.29 -7.61
C TYR A 219 15.52 18.12 -6.81
N LEU A 220 15.84 16.89 -6.42
CA LEU A 220 17.11 16.57 -5.78
C LEU A 220 18.29 16.99 -6.65
N LYS A 221 18.25 16.67 -7.94
CA LYS A 221 19.35 16.95 -8.89
C LYS A 221 19.52 18.44 -9.18
N THR A 222 18.41 19.17 -9.36
CA THR A 222 18.44 20.57 -9.82
C THR A 222 18.58 21.58 -8.69
N ASP A 223 17.96 21.33 -7.54
CA ASP A 223 17.82 22.31 -6.48
C ASP A 223 18.62 21.95 -5.22
N ILE A 224 18.61 20.68 -4.81
CA ILE A 224 19.22 20.26 -3.53
C ILE A 224 20.69 19.87 -3.72
N TRP A 225 20.99 19.02 -4.71
CA TRP A 225 22.32 18.46 -4.87
C TRP A 225 23.42 19.52 -5.14
N PRO A 226 23.17 20.59 -5.92
CA PRO A 226 24.16 21.66 -6.08
C PRO A 226 24.53 22.35 -4.76
N LEU A 227 23.59 22.47 -3.82
CA LEU A 227 23.87 23.06 -2.49
C LEU A 227 24.73 22.10 -1.65
N ILE A 228 24.41 20.83 -1.65
CA ILE A 228 25.20 19.80 -0.93
C ILE A 228 26.63 19.76 -1.46
N ARG A 229 26.83 19.81 -2.78
CA ARG A 229 28.16 19.75 -3.38
C ARG A 229 29.05 20.95 -3.09
N LYS A 230 28.50 22.11 -2.75
CA LYS A 230 29.28 23.26 -2.28
C LYS A 230 29.98 22.95 -0.97
N GLU A 231 29.30 22.26 -0.06
CA GLU A 231 29.84 21.92 1.27
C GLU A 231 30.64 20.61 1.25
N LEU A 232 30.21 19.66 0.42
CA LEU A 232 30.78 18.32 0.32
C LEU A 232 31.18 17.99 -1.14
N PRO A 233 32.28 18.63 -1.67
CA PRO A 233 32.61 18.54 -3.10
C PRO A 233 33.02 17.15 -3.58
N LYS A 234 33.42 16.26 -2.66
CA LYS A 234 33.82 14.86 -2.96
C LYS A 234 32.66 13.85 -2.78
N ALA A 235 31.53 14.30 -2.25
CA ALA A 235 30.38 13.40 -2.09
C ALA A 235 29.75 13.07 -3.44
N GLU A 236 29.22 11.86 -3.55
CA GLU A 236 28.46 11.37 -4.70
C GLU A 236 27.02 11.10 -4.31
N MET A 237 26.12 11.23 -5.27
CA MET A 237 24.71 10.83 -5.14
C MET A 237 24.47 9.61 -6.02
N HIS A 238 24.14 8.51 -5.39
CA HIS A 238 23.77 7.28 -6.07
C HIS A 238 22.25 7.16 -6.14
N VAL A 239 21.73 7.00 -7.36
CA VAL A 239 20.29 6.88 -7.62
C VAL A 239 20.01 5.44 -8.07
N TYR A 240 19.19 4.72 -7.32
CA TYR A 240 18.81 3.34 -7.63
C TYR A 240 17.32 3.25 -7.84
N GLY A 241 16.90 2.43 -8.80
CA GLY A 241 15.48 2.18 -9.04
C GLY A 241 15.20 1.47 -10.35
N ALA A 242 13.93 1.13 -10.54
CA ALA A 242 13.39 0.50 -11.75
C ALA A 242 12.59 1.54 -12.56
#